data_e37fba36b5cab23c9ec7541a69f52307
#
_entry.id   e37fba36b5cab23c9ec7541a69f52307
#
_cell.length_a   1.000
_cell.length_b   1.000
_cell.length_c   1.000
_cell.angle_alpha   90.00
_cell.angle_beta   90.00
_cell.angle_gamma   90.00
#
_symmetry.space_group_name_H-M   'P 1'
#
loop_
_entity.id
_entity.type
_entity.pdbx_description
1 polymer ?
#
loop_
_entity_poly.entity_id
_entity_poly.type
_entity_poly.pdbx_seq_one_letter_code
_entity_poly.pdbx_strand_id
1 'polypeptide(L)'
;MHDEPQRTIEREVATWPGVTTGDTGRGGLQFSYGRVELGHLHGSSFADLPFPKKIRNELIAERRASVHPPLPGSGWVRRRIEEPEDVKEVIELFRMNYDRARARTERRAASENN
;
A
#
# COMPACT_ATOMS: atom_id res chain seq x y z
N MET A 1 5.39 -14.23 16.84
CA MET A 1 6.46 -14.08 15.87
C MET A 1 5.96 -13.99 14.43
N HIS A 2 4.92 -14.73 14.09
CA HIS A 2 4.38 -14.69 12.71
C HIS A 2 3.77 -13.34 12.33
N ASP A 3 3.42 -12.51 13.32
CA ASP A 3 2.83 -11.20 13.07
C ASP A 3 3.84 -10.05 13.22
N GLU A 4 5.12 -10.35 13.38
CA GLU A 4 6.13 -9.31 13.51
C GLU A 4 6.28 -8.43 12.26
N PRO A 5 6.31 -9.01 11.03
CA PRO A 5 6.33 -8.17 9.82
C PRO A 5 5.13 -7.24 9.74
N GLN A 6 3.93 -7.73 10.06
CA GLN A 6 2.73 -6.91 10.07
C GLN A 6 2.88 -5.76 11.06
N ARG A 7 3.35 -6.03 12.26
CA ARG A 7 3.52 -4.99 13.30
C ARG A 7 4.53 -3.94 12.87
N THR A 8 5.62 -4.37 12.26
CA THR A 8 6.65 -3.43 11.79
C THR A 8 6.09 -2.50 10.74
N ILE A 9 5.38 -3.06 9.75
CA ILE A 9 4.77 -2.26 8.68
C ILE A 9 3.72 -1.32 9.27
N GLU A 10 2.85 -1.84 10.13
CA GLU A 10 1.80 -1.03 10.74
C GLU A 10 2.39 0.11 11.55
N ARG A 11 3.41 -0.19 12.35
CA ARG A 11 4.05 0.83 13.21
C ARG A 11 4.61 1.98 12.38
N GLU A 12 5.18 1.66 11.22
CA GLU A 12 5.73 2.71 10.34
C GLU A 12 4.62 3.47 9.61
N VAL A 13 3.78 2.74 8.89
CA VAL A 13 2.80 3.37 7.98
C VAL A 13 1.72 4.13 8.76
N ALA A 14 1.28 3.60 9.89
CA ALA A 14 0.23 4.24 10.67
C ALA A 14 0.67 5.55 11.29
N THR A 15 1.97 5.82 11.38
CA THR A 15 2.47 7.09 11.93
C THR A 15 2.51 8.21 10.90
N TRP A 16 2.38 7.90 9.62
CA TRP A 16 2.42 8.95 8.60
C TRP A 16 1.18 9.84 8.72
N PRO A 17 1.36 11.18 8.69
CA PRO A 17 0.23 12.09 8.89
C PRO A 17 -0.93 11.83 7.95
N GLY A 18 -2.13 11.73 8.51
CA GLY A 18 -3.35 11.51 7.74
C GLY A 18 -3.68 10.06 7.45
N VAL A 19 -2.81 9.12 7.83
CA VAL A 19 -3.09 7.70 7.61
C VAL A 19 -4.02 7.18 8.69
N THR A 20 -5.06 6.44 8.27
CA THR A 20 -5.95 5.71 9.17
C THR A 20 -5.89 4.23 8.84
N THR A 21 -6.20 3.40 9.83
CA THR A 21 -6.22 1.96 9.66
C THR A 21 -7.60 1.42 9.91
N GLY A 22 -7.90 0.27 9.33
CA GLY A 22 -9.17 -0.41 9.53
C GLY A 22 -9.05 -1.89 9.28
N ASP A 23 -10.01 -2.63 9.81
CA ASP A 23 -10.10 -4.08 9.60
C ASP A 23 -10.85 -4.32 8.29
N THR A 24 -10.33 -5.23 7.47
CA THR A 24 -10.97 -5.56 6.19
C THR A 24 -12.18 -6.49 6.34
N GLY A 25 -12.42 -6.99 7.57
CA GLY A 25 -13.48 -7.97 7.82
C GLY A 25 -13.04 -9.40 7.51
N ARG A 26 -11.81 -9.59 7.06
CA ARG A 26 -11.27 -10.92 6.71
C ARG A 26 -9.91 -11.15 7.35
N GLY A 27 -9.68 -10.51 8.51
CA GLY A 27 -8.41 -10.63 9.20
C GLY A 27 -7.29 -9.80 8.60
N GLY A 28 -7.61 -8.93 7.64
CA GLY A 28 -6.63 -8.05 7.03
C GLY A 28 -6.61 -6.67 7.67
N LEU A 29 -5.56 -5.92 7.41
CA LEU A 29 -5.38 -4.57 7.93
C LEU A 29 -5.25 -3.60 6.75
N GLN A 30 -6.18 -2.66 6.66
CA GLN A 30 -6.23 -1.68 5.58
C GLN A 30 -5.66 -0.35 6.04
N PHE A 31 -4.90 0.29 5.15
CA PHE A 31 -4.36 1.64 5.38
C PHE A 31 -4.97 2.59 4.36
N SER A 32 -5.39 3.76 4.83
CA SER A 32 -6.03 4.76 3.96
C SER A 32 -5.49 6.16 4.27
N TYR A 33 -5.51 7.02 3.26
CA TYR A 33 -5.26 8.45 3.41
C TYR A 33 -6.53 9.16 2.95
N GLY A 34 -7.28 9.69 3.92
CA GLY A 34 -8.61 10.19 3.64
C GLY A 34 -9.49 9.06 3.14
N ARG A 35 -10.07 9.23 1.96
CA ARG A 35 -10.93 8.21 1.35
C ARG A 35 -10.18 7.28 0.41
N VAL A 36 -8.87 7.47 0.28
CA VAL A 36 -8.06 6.72 -0.67
C VAL A 36 -7.41 5.55 0.04
N GLU A 37 -7.69 4.34 -0.43
CA GLU A 37 -6.99 3.17 0.10
C GLU A 37 -5.57 3.15 -0.43
N LEU A 38 -4.59 3.03 0.49
CA LEU A 38 -3.18 2.89 0.12
C LEU A 38 -2.82 1.43 -0.16
N GLY A 39 -3.52 0.51 0.48
CA GLY A 39 -3.29 -0.90 0.37
C GLY A 39 -3.69 -1.59 1.65
N HIS A 40 -3.54 -2.91 1.68
CA HIS A 40 -3.85 -3.69 2.88
C HIS A 40 -2.92 -4.88 3.04
N LEU A 41 -2.77 -5.31 4.28
CA LEU A 41 -1.96 -6.47 4.64
C LEU A 41 -2.87 -7.66 4.88
N HIS A 42 -2.44 -8.83 4.44
CA HIS A 42 -3.04 -10.10 4.81
C HIS A 42 -2.12 -10.74 5.83
N GLY A 43 -2.30 -10.34 7.08
CA GLY A 43 -1.38 -10.74 8.15
C GLY A 43 0.04 -10.34 7.82
N SER A 44 0.99 -11.23 8.10
CA SER A 44 2.39 -11.04 7.75
C SER A 44 2.79 -11.76 6.47
N SER A 45 1.81 -12.26 5.71
CA SER A 45 2.07 -13.11 4.54
C SER A 45 2.30 -12.29 3.27
N PHE A 46 1.48 -11.27 3.04
CA PHE A 46 1.62 -10.46 1.84
C PHE A 46 0.82 -9.17 1.97
N ALA A 47 1.15 -8.21 1.12
CA ALA A 47 0.45 -6.94 0.99
C ALA A 47 -0.13 -6.82 -0.41
N ASP A 48 -1.31 -6.22 -0.51
CA ASP A 48 -1.93 -5.88 -1.77
C ASP A 48 -2.07 -4.36 -1.85
N LEU A 49 -1.67 -3.78 -2.97
CA LEU A 49 -1.66 -2.32 -3.15
C LEU A 49 -2.16 -1.95 -4.55
N PRO A 50 -2.99 -0.89 -4.67
CA PRO A 50 -3.48 -0.43 -5.97
C PRO A 50 -2.56 0.64 -6.54
N PHE A 51 -2.28 0.56 -7.85
CA PHE A 51 -1.48 1.55 -8.57
C PHE A 51 -2.12 1.84 -9.93
N PRO A 52 -1.84 3.00 -10.53
CA PRO A 52 -2.14 3.18 -11.94
C PRO A 52 -1.44 2.10 -12.76
N LYS A 53 -2.06 1.69 -13.87
CA LYS A 53 -1.52 0.56 -14.63
C LYS A 53 -0.08 0.76 -15.09
N LYS A 54 0.30 1.99 -15.41
CA LYS A 54 1.67 2.28 -15.81
C LYS A 54 2.66 1.93 -14.69
N ILE A 55 2.36 2.39 -13.47
CA ILE A 55 3.22 2.11 -12.31
C ILE A 55 3.19 0.62 -11.99
N ARG A 56 1.99 0.01 -12.03
CA ARG A 56 1.82 -1.42 -11.81
C ARG A 56 2.74 -2.23 -12.74
N ASN A 57 2.74 -1.87 -14.03
CA ASN A 57 3.56 -2.60 -15.00
C ASN A 57 5.05 -2.42 -14.73
N GLU A 58 5.46 -1.23 -14.32
CA GLU A 58 6.86 -0.97 -13.95
C GLU A 58 7.28 -1.79 -12.74
N LEU A 59 6.43 -1.85 -11.71
CA LEU A 59 6.73 -2.61 -10.50
C LEU A 59 6.88 -4.10 -10.81
N ILE A 60 6.02 -4.63 -11.66
CA ILE A 60 6.09 -6.04 -12.04
C ILE A 60 7.35 -6.30 -12.87
N ALA A 61 7.65 -5.43 -13.84
CA ALA A 61 8.84 -5.57 -14.68
C ALA A 61 10.13 -5.53 -13.84
N GLU A 62 10.14 -4.71 -12.79
CA GLU A 62 11.29 -4.57 -11.89
C GLU A 62 11.30 -5.64 -10.79
N ARG A 63 10.33 -6.53 -10.78
CA ARG A 63 10.18 -7.59 -9.79
C ARG A 63 10.02 -7.07 -8.37
N ARG A 64 9.49 -5.86 -8.24
CA ARG A 64 9.17 -5.28 -6.92
C ARG A 64 7.83 -5.76 -6.40
N ALA A 65 6.96 -6.24 -7.29
CA ALA A 65 5.66 -6.79 -6.94
C ALA A 65 5.24 -7.78 -8.02
N SER A 66 4.18 -8.54 -7.74
CA SER A 66 3.64 -9.50 -8.70
C SER A 66 2.17 -9.19 -8.99
N VAL A 67 1.63 -9.86 -9.99
CA VAL A 67 0.23 -9.74 -10.37
C VAL A 67 -0.64 -10.13 -9.18
N HIS A 68 -1.70 -9.33 -8.93
CA HIS A 68 -2.69 -9.62 -7.89
C HIS A 68 -3.61 -10.74 -8.40
N PRO A 69 -3.55 -11.95 -7.81
CA PRO A 69 -4.26 -13.10 -8.39
C PRO A 69 -5.77 -12.92 -8.56
N PRO A 70 -6.50 -12.33 -7.57
CA PRO A 70 -7.96 -12.15 -7.76
C PRO A 70 -8.32 -11.19 -8.88
N LEU A 71 -7.46 -10.21 -9.20
CA LEU A 71 -7.73 -9.18 -10.21
C LEU A 71 -6.51 -8.98 -11.10
N PRO A 72 -6.15 -9.98 -11.92
CA PRO A 72 -4.86 -9.97 -12.63
C PRO A 72 -4.72 -8.86 -13.68
N GLY A 73 -5.83 -8.35 -14.20
CA GLY A 73 -5.79 -7.27 -15.20
C GLY A 73 -5.95 -5.87 -14.61
N SER A 74 -6.03 -5.77 -13.29
CA SER A 74 -6.25 -4.48 -12.61
C SER A 74 -4.94 -3.79 -12.27
N GLY A 75 -5.03 -2.60 -11.65
CA GLY A 75 -3.86 -1.91 -11.13
C GLY A 75 -3.33 -2.49 -9.83
N TRP A 76 -4.04 -3.43 -9.22
CA TRP A 76 -3.59 -4.05 -7.98
C TRP A 76 -2.38 -4.93 -8.19
N VAL A 77 -1.46 -4.89 -7.22
CA VAL A 77 -0.27 -5.75 -7.18
C VAL A 77 -0.19 -6.43 -5.82
N ARG A 78 0.56 -7.52 -5.77
CA ARG A 78 0.81 -8.26 -4.54
C ARG A 78 2.30 -8.33 -4.29
N ARG A 79 2.72 -8.09 -3.05
CA ARG A 79 4.09 -8.30 -2.61
C ARG A 79 4.10 -9.29 -1.46
N ARG A 80 4.74 -10.44 -1.67
CA ARG A 80 4.90 -11.43 -0.61
C ARG A 80 5.92 -10.95 0.41
N ILE A 81 5.71 -11.37 1.66
CA ILE A 81 6.60 -11.02 2.76
C ILE A 81 7.23 -12.31 3.27
N GLU A 82 8.46 -12.57 2.87
CA GLU A 82 9.17 -13.78 3.22
C GLU A 82 10.49 -13.48 3.92
N GLU A 83 11.12 -12.37 3.57
CA GLU A 83 12.42 -11.95 4.08
C GLU A 83 12.33 -10.54 4.66
N PRO A 84 13.30 -10.13 5.52
CA PRO A 84 13.30 -8.76 6.05
C PRO A 84 13.29 -7.67 4.97
N GLU A 85 13.93 -7.92 3.83
CA GLU A 85 13.93 -6.97 2.73
C GLU A 85 12.53 -6.74 2.17
N ASP A 86 11.66 -7.75 2.26
CA ASP A 86 10.28 -7.61 1.79
C ASP A 86 9.50 -6.62 2.64
N VAL A 87 9.76 -6.60 3.96
CA VAL A 87 9.12 -5.63 4.86
C VAL A 87 9.46 -4.21 4.43
N LYS A 88 10.74 -3.95 4.15
CA LYS A 88 11.17 -2.62 3.70
C LYS A 88 10.52 -2.25 2.38
N GLU A 89 10.48 -3.20 1.44
CA GLU A 89 9.88 -2.95 0.13
C GLU A 89 8.39 -2.67 0.24
N VAL A 90 7.67 -3.41 1.09
CA VAL A 90 6.24 -3.15 1.31
C VAL A 90 6.04 -1.74 1.85
N ILE A 91 6.86 -1.32 2.81
CA ILE A 91 6.76 0.05 3.36
C ILE A 91 7.01 1.08 2.25
N GLU A 92 7.98 0.84 1.38
CA GLU A 92 8.25 1.73 0.25
C GLU A 92 7.08 1.79 -0.73
N LEU A 93 6.44 0.65 -1.01
CA LEU A 93 5.26 0.63 -1.88
C LEU A 93 4.11 1.43 -1.27
N PHE A 94 3.88 1.27 0.04
CA PHE A 94 2.89 2.09 0.75
C PHE A 94 3.27 3.56 0.65
N ARG A 95 4.56 3.89 0.78
CA ARG A 95 5.00 5.28 0.71
C ARG A 95 4.74 5.89 -0.66
N MET A 96 4.94 5.13 -1.72
CA MET A 96 4.62 5.60 -3.08
C MET A 96 3.16 6.02 -3.18
N ASN A 97 2.26 5.19 -2.67
CA ASN A 97 0.82 5.52 -2.71
C ASN A 97 0.47 6.67 -1.78
N TYR A 98 1.11 6.72 -0.62
CA TYR A 98 0.91 7.82 0.33
C TYR A 98 1.31 9.15 -0.31
N ASP A 99 2.49 9.22 -0.93
CA ASP A 99 2.97 10.44 -1.55
C ASP A 99 2.05 10.88 -2.69
N ARG A 100 1.55 9.92 -3.48
CA ARG A 100 0.63 10.21 -4.57
C ARG A 100 -0.71 10.73 -4.05
N ALA A 101 -1.23 10.11 -2.98
CA ALA A 101 -2.50 10.54 -2.39
C ALA A 101 -2.39 11.94 -1.80
N ARG A 102 -1.28 12.23 -1.11
CA ARG A 102 -1.02 13.56 -0.58
C ARG A 102 -0.93 14.61 -1.68
N ALA A 103 -0.16 14.31 -2.74
CA ALA A 103 0.00 15.23 -3.85
C ALA A 103 -1.34 15.55 -4.51
N ARG A 104 -2.20 14.55 -4.67
CA ARG A 104 -3.53 14.75 -5.24
C ARG A 104 -4.38 15.64 -4.34
N THR A 105 -4.34 15.41 -3.02
CA THR A 105 -5.11 16.20 -2.07
C THR A 105 -4.62 17.65 -2.05
N GLU A 106 -3.32 17.87 -2.09
CA GLU A 106 -2.76 19.21 -2.13
C GLU A 106 -3.14 19.95 -3.40
N ARG A 107 -3.15 19.26 -4.55
CA ARG A 107 -3.59 19.87 -5.82
C ARG A 107 -5.06 20.27 -5.77
N ARG A 108 -5.92 19.44 -5.17
CA ARG A 108 -7.34 19.78 -5.01
C ARG A 108 -7.52 21.00 -4.13
N ALA A 109 -6.81 21.05 -2.99
CA ALA A 109 -6.90 22.20 -2.08
C ALA A 109 -6.44 23.48 -2.78
N ALA A 110 -5.35 23.43 -3.53
CA ALA A 110 -4.86 24.59 -4.28
C ALA A 110 -5.87 25.03 -5.34
N SER A 111 -6.51 24.08 -6.03
CA SER A 111 -7.51 24.39 -7.03
C SER A 111 -8.76 25.03 -6.41
N GLU A 112 -9.18 24.57 -5.24
CA GLU A 112 -10.35 25.09 -4.56
C GLU A 112 -10.12 26.50 -4.03
N ASN A 113 -8.86 26.86 -3.74
CA ASN A 113 -8.52 28.18 -3.23
C ASN A 113 -8.34 29.25 -4.32
N ASN A 114 -8.44 28.83 -5.56
CA ASN A 114 -8.40 29.74 -6.69
C ASN A 114 -9.82 30.01 -7.17
#